data_2d89ba22df6330d91ded1512de711e18
#
_entry.id   2d89ba22df6330d91ded1512de711e18
#
_cell.length_a   1.000
_cell.length_b   1.000
_cell.length_c   1.000
_cell.angle_alpha   90.00
_cell.angle_beta   90.00
_cell.angle_gamma   90.00
#
_symmetry.space_group_name_H-M   'P 1'
#
loop_
_entity.id
_entity.type
_entity.pdbx_description
1 polymer ?
#
loop_
_entity_poly.entity_id
_entity_poly.type
_entity_poly.pdbx_seq_one_letter_code
_entity_poly.pdbx_strand_id
1 'polypeptide(L)' 'MTTAHEPGWYEIRLQGRLDERWASWFDGMTLEPAPGGVTVLRGRIVDQAALHGVLARLRDLGVPLISVTPVVDEADR' A
#
# COMPACT_ATOMS: atom_id res chain seq x y z
N MET A 1 10.64 -12.88 -18.39
CA MET A 1 10.32 -12.69 -18.13
C MET A 1 10.07 -12.42 -17.27
N THR A 2 9.74 -12.22 -16.82
CA THR A 2 9.42 -11.93 -16.16
C THR A 2 9.55 -11.43 -15.27
N THR A 3 9.76 -11.15 -14.87
CA THR A 3 9.96 -10.44 -14.00
C THR A 3 8.91 -9.84 -13.26
N ALA A 4 7.88 -10.38 -13.18
CA ALA A 4 6.72 -9.91 -12.53
C ALA A 4 6.88 -9.77 -11.04
N HIS A 5 7.95 -10.25 -10.50
CA HIS A 5 8.08 -10.22 -9.08
C HIS A 5 9.10 -9.26 -8.58
N GLU A 6 9.51 -8.35 -9.40
CA GLU A 6 10.47 -7.37 -8.94
C GLU A 6 9.88 -6.54 -7.84
N PRO A 7 10.69 -6.19 -6.84
CA PRO A 7 10.21 -5.28 -5.81
C PRO A 7 9.81 -3.96 -6.45
N GLY A 8 8.77 -3.37 -5.93
CA GLY A 8 8.35 -2.12 -6.48
C GLY A 8 7.51 -1.35 -5.49
N TRP A 9 7.22 -0.13 -5.87
CA TRP A 9 6.40 0.74 -5.05
C TRP A 9 4.94 0.53 -5.39
N TYR A 10 4.12 0.53 -4.36
CA TYR A 10 2.68 0.39 -4.52
C TYR A 10 1.97 1.50 -3.79
N GLU A 11 0.84 1.87 -4.33
CA GLU A 11 -0.03 2.84 -3.72
C GLU A 11 -1.37 2.18 -3.47
N ILE A 12 -1.79 2.14 -2.23
CA ILE A 12 -3.04 1.50 -1.83
C ILE A 12 -3.95 2.58 -1.28
N ARG A 13 -5.12 2.73 -1.86
CA ARG A 13 -6.07 3.73 -1.42
C ARG A 13 -7.18 3.07 -0.63
N LEU A 14 -7.49 3.67 0.49
CA LEU A 14 -8.45 3.13 1.44
C LEU A 14 -9.48 4.19 1.75
N GLN A 15 -10.72 3.76 1.94
CA GLN A 15 -11.76 4.68 2.37
C GLN A 15 -11.72 4.74 3.89
N GLY A 16 -11.51 5.93 4.43
CA GLY A 16 -11.45 6.12 5.86
C GLY A 16 -10.10 6.60 6.28
N ARG A 17 -9.99 6.99 7.53
CA ARG A 17 -8.76 7.53 8.06
C ARG A 17 -8.08 6.52 8.94
N LEU A 18 -6.80 6.30 8.69
CA LEU A 18 -5.98 5.49 9.57
C LEU A 18 -5.04 6.40 10.33
N ASP A 19 -4.95 6.18 11.62
CA ASP A 19 -4.05 6.90 12.47
C ASP A 19 -2.61 6.52 12.12
N GLU A 20 -1.69 7.45 12.28
CA GLU A 20 -0.28 7.21 11.98
C GLU A 20 0.30 6.04 12.74
N ARG A 21 -0.24 5.74 13.91
CA ARG A 21 0.28 4.61 14.67
C ARG A 21 0.11 3.29 13.92
N TRP A 22 -0.79 3.26 12.95
CA TRP A 22 -0.95 2.04 12.16
C TRP A 22 0.20 1.83 11.19
N ALA A 23 1.01 2.87 10.97
CA ALA A 23 2.13 2.74 10.05
C ALA A 23 3.10 1.67 10.49
N SER A 24 3.22 1.44 11.79
CA SER A 24 4.14 0.40 12.27
C SER A 24 3.69 -0.99 11.90
N TRP A 25 2.40 -1.15 11.55
CA TRP A 25 1.89 -2.44 11.11
C TRP A 25 2.24 -2.71 9.66
N PHE A 26 2.59 -1.67 8.93
CA PHE A 26 2.90 -1.79 7.51
C PHE A 26 4.33 -1.35 7.32
N ASP A 27 5.21 -2.25 7.68
CA ASP A 27 6.62 -1.97 7.76
C ASP A 27 7.13 -1.36 6.46
N GLY A 28 7.78 -0.22 6.57
CA GLY A 28 8.34 0.43 5.41
C GLY A 28 7.36 1.22 4.57
N MET A 29 6.13 1.35 5.00
CA MET A 29 5.14 2.09 4.24
C MET A 29 4.74 3.36 4.97
N THR A 30 4.25 4.33 4.22
CA THR A 30 3.80 5.60 4.79
C THR A 30 2.30 5.73 4.60
N LEU A 31 1.68 6.41 5.55
CA LEU A 31 0.25 6.71 5.48
C LEU A 31 0.09 8.20 5.25
N GLU A 32 -0.71 8.56 4.27
CA GLU A 32 -0.96 9.95 3.96
C GLU A 32 -2.45 10.19 3.81
N PRO A 33 -2.97 11.26 4.40
CA PRO A 33 -4.37 11.57 4.18
C PRO A 33 -4.57 12.14 2.79
N ALA A 34 -5.74 11.89 2.25
CA ALA A 34 -6.10 12.40 0.94
C ALA A 34 -7.50 12.98 1.02
N PRO A 35 -7.90 13.77 0.02
CA PRO A 35 -9.24 14.37 0.05
C PRO A 35 -10.33 13.32 0.07
N GLY A 36 -11.45 13.67 0.69
CA GLY A 36 -12.59 12.79 0.71
C GLY A 36 -12.54 11.70 1.76
N GLY A 37 -11.71 11.87 2.79
CA GLY A 37 -11.62 10.86 3.81
C GLY A 37 -10.85 9.62 3.40
N VAL A 38 -10.04 9.76 2.37
CA VAL A 38 -9.24 8.66 1.85
C VAL A 38 -7.88 8.66 2.52
N THR A 39 -7.35 7.48 2.75
CA THR A 39 -5.97 7.33 3.20
C THR A 39 -5.18 6.64 2.10
N VAL A 40 -4.00 7.14 1.83
CA VAL A 40 -3.10 6.55 0.84
C VAL A 40 -1.96 5.90 1.58
N LEU A 41 -1.79 4.60 1.35
CA LEU A 41 -0.70 3.84 1.91
C LEU A 41 0.29 3.58 0.79
N ARG A 42 1.51 4.05 0.96
CA ARG A 42 2.49 3.99 -0.11
C ARG A 42 3.78 3.42 0.40
N GLY A 43 4.38 2.53 -0.34
CA GLY A 43 5.63 1.96 0.09
C GLY A 43 6.12 0.89 -0.84
N ARG A 44 7.26 0.37 -0.50
CA ARG A 44 7.90 -0.64 -1.29
C ARG A 44 7.46 -2.01 -0.82
N ILE A 45 7.08 -2.85 -1.76
CA ILE A 45 6.61 -4.19 -1.47
C ILE A 45 7.51 -5.16 -2.21
N VAL A 46 8.14 -6.06 -1.45
CA VAL A 46 9.22 -6.87 -2.02
C VAL A 46 8.71 -8.01 -2.89
N ASP A 47 7.52 -8.52 -2.64
CA ASP A 47 6.98 -9.60 -3.45
C ASP A 47 5.49 -9.69 -3.24
N GLN A 48 4.87 -10.64 -3.92
CA GLN A 48 3.42 -10.80 -3.85
C GLN A 48 2.95 -11.25 -2.49
N ALA A 49 3.74 -12.06 -1.82
CA ALA A 49 3.35 -12.48 -0.48
C ALA A 49 3.27 -11.30 0.46
N ALA A 50 4.23 -10.36 0.34
CA ALA A 50 4.20 -9.18 1.16
C ALA A 50 2.97 -8.33 0.85
N LEU A 51 2.62 -8.22 -0.44
CA LEU A 51 1.43 -7.48 -0.83
C LEU A 51 0.17 -8.09 -0.23
N HIS A 52 0.06 -9.41 -0.33
CA HIS A 52 -1.10 -10.09 0.21
C HIS A 52 -1.16 -9.94 1.73
N GLY A 53 -0.01 -9.91 2.39
CA GLY A 53 0.02 -9.68 3.81
C GLY A 53 -0.53 -8.32 4.19
N VAL A 54 -0.16 -7.30 3.43
CA VAL A 54 -0.68 -5.95 3.67
C VAL A 54 -2.18 -5.93 3.48
N LEU A 55 -2.65 -6.52 2.38
CA LEU A 55 -4.07 -6.51 2.09
C LEU A 55 -4.86 -7.28 3.14
N ALA A 56 -4.30 -8.36 3.66
CA ALA A 56 -4.97 -9.13 4.69
C ALA A 56 -5.10 -8.32 5.98
N ARG A 57 -4.07 -7.56 6.32
CA ARG A 57 -4.15 -6.72 7.50
C ARG A 57 -5.21 -5.64 7.35
N LEU A 58 -5.29 -5.06 6.16
CA LEU A 58 -6.31 -4.05 5.91
C LEU A 58 -7.71 -4.64 6.02
N ARG A 59 -7.87 -5.85 5.51
CA ARG A 59 -9.16 -6.51 5.62
C ARG A 59 -9.52 -6.76 7.08
N ASP A 60 -8.54 -7.16 7.88
CA ASP A 60 -8.80 -7.43 9.28
C ASP A 60 -9.17 -6.18 10.04
N LEU A 61 -8.66 -5.03 9.59
CA LEU A 61 -9.04 -3.76 10.20
C LEU A 61 -10.42 -3.30 9.78
N GLY A 62 -10.99 -3.92 8.78
CA GLY A 62 -12.30 -3.54 8.31
C GLY A 62 -12.32 -2.28 7.47
N VAL A 63 -11.20 -1.91 6.90
CA VAL A 63 -11.09 -0.70 6.10
C VAL A 63 -11.39 -1.03 4.66
N PRO A 64 -12.37 -0.36 4.03
CA PRO A 64 -12.68 -0.64 2.64
C PRO A 64 -11.53 -0.25 1.72
N LEU A 65 -11.20 -1.15 0.82
CA LEU A 65 -10.13 -0.94 -0.12
C LEU A 65 -10.69 -0.29 -1.37
N ILE A 66 -10.05 0.77 -1.83
CA ILE A 66 -10.46 1.45 -3.04
C ILE A 66 -9.64 0.95 -4.23
N SER A 67 -8.33 0.96 -4.11
CA SER A 67 -7.48 0.56 -5.23
C SER A 67 -6.11 0.13 -4.76
N VAL A 68 -5.46 -0.68 -5.57
CA VAL A 68 -4.08 -1.07 -5.38
C VAL A 68 -3.40 -0.83 -6.72
N THR A 69 -2.41 0.04 -6.73
CA THR A 69 -1.78 0.45 -7.97
C THR A 69 -0.27 0.39 -7.84
N PRO A 70 0.42 -0.27 -8.76
CA PRO A 70 1.87 -0.17 -8.76
C PRO A 70 2.28 1.22 -9.21
N VAL A 71 3.31 1.73 -8.58
CA VAL A 71 3.82 3.05 -8.90
C VAL A 71 5.07 2.88 -9.73
N VAL A 72 5.04 3.44 -10.92
CA VAL A 72 6.20 3.34 -11.79
C VAL A 72 7.19 4.40 -11.39
N ASP A 73 8.42 3.95 -11.14
CA ASP A 73 9.48 4.87 -10.79
C ASP A 73 10.13 5.34 -12.06
N GLU A 74 9.96 6.60 -12.37
CA GLU A 74 10.50 7.11 -13.61
C GLU A 74 11.99 7.03 -13.68
N ALA A 75 12.64 7.04 -12.54
CA ALA A 75 14.09 6.94 -12.53
C ALA A 75 14.58 5.59 -13.02
N ASP A 76 13.70 4.62 -13.05
CA ASP A 76 14.09 3.30 -13.52
C ASP A 76 14.07 3.17 -15.00
N ARG A 77 13.73 4.20 -15.69
CA ARG A 77 13.62 4.10 -17.12
C ARG A 77 14.89 4.42 -17.85
#